data_7a6e15881a2f7d7ec0916d6e11a63f58
#
_entry.id   7a6e15881a2f7d7ec0916d6e11a63f58
#
_cell.length_a   1.000
_cell.length_b   1.000
_cell.length_c   1.000
_cell.angle_alpha   90.00
_cell.angle_beta   90.00
_cell.angle_gamma   90.00
#
_symmetry.space_group_name_H-M   'P 1'
#
loop_
_entity.id
_entity.type
_entity.pdbx_description
1 polymer ?
#
loop_
_entity_poly.entity_id
_entity_poly.type
_entity_poly.pdbx_seq_one_letter_code
_entity_poly.pdbx_strand_id
1 'polypeptide(L)'
;MRELFNSDEIVFLCKALSSPLRLNMLKLLSRNKQLNLNELAEQLNVTNGAISQHLKVLLDADLIDISYTSGKRGSQKICFLKEHKFLIDILSEVEPDNMYQIEIPIGSYTEYQVYPT
;
A
#
# COMPACT_ATOMS: atom_id res chain seq x y z
N MET A 1 10.51 3.38 2.17
CA MET A 1 9.28 4.19 2.19
C MET A 1 8.99 4.72 0.80
N ARG A 2 7.75 4.62 0.42
CA ARG A 2 7.33 5.08 -0.89
C ARG A 2 6.63 6.42 -0.77
N GLU A 3 7.01 7.37 -1.64
CA GLU A 3 6.40 8.69 -1.65
C GLU A 3 5.47 8.81 -2.84
N LEU A 4 4.30 9.36 -2.60
CA LEU A 4 3.28 9.52 -3.64
C LEU A 4 2.94 10.98 -3.81
N PHE A 5 3.04 11.45 -5.04
CA PHE A 5 2.69 12.81 -5.42
C PHE A 5 1.58 12.82 -6.44
N ASN A 6 1.50 11.78 -7.25
CA ASN A 6 0.58 11.70 -8.37
C ASN A 6 -0.82 11.37 -7.86
N SER A 7 -1.80 12.15 -8.33
CA SER A 7 -3.17 11.98 -7.87
C SER A 7 -3.73 10.59 -8.13
N ASP A 8 -3.45 10.01 -9.28
CA ASP A 8 -3.96 8.69 -9.60
C ASP A 8 -3.38 7.64 -8.68
N GLU A 9 -2.09 7.72 -8.42
CA GLU A 9 -1.45 6.78 -7.50
C GLU A 9 -1.98 6.90 -6.09
N ILE A 10 -2.24 8.14 -5.66
CA ILE A 10 -2.80 8.37 -4.33
C ILE A 10 -4.19 7.77 -4.23
N VAL A 11 -5.00 7.96 -5.27
CA VAL A 11 -6.35 7.40 -5.28
C VAL A 11 -6.31 5.87 -5.24
N PHE A 12 -5.45 5.24 -6.03
CA PHE A 12 -5.31 3.79 -6.01
C PHE A 12 -4.91 3.29 -4.64
N LEU A 13 -3.96 3.96 -4.02
CA LEU A 13 -3.52 3.57 -2.68
C LEU A 13 -4.67 3.69 -1.69
N CYS A 14 -5.37 4.82 -1.71
CA CYS A 14 -6.46 5.03 -0.76
C CYS A 14 -7.58 4.02 -0.95
N LYS A 15 -7.91 3.69 -2.18
CA LYS A 15 -8.91 2.67 -2.44
C LYS A 15 -8.48 1.31 -1.91
N ALA A 16 -7.23 0.97 -2.14
CA ALA A 16 -6.73 -0.32 -1.68
C ALA A 16 -6.78 -0.43 -0.16
N LEU A 17 -6.49 0.66 0.53
CA LEU A 17 -6.44 0.65 1.98
C LEU A 17 -7.80 0.88 2.63
N SER A 18 -8.84 1.13 1.87
CA SER A 18 -10.15 1.45 2.43
C SER A 18 -10.97 0.21 2.79
N SER A 19 -10.37 -0.95 2.80
CA SER A 19 -11.04 -2.20 3.13
C SER A 19 -10.38 -2.85 4.33
N PRO A 20 -11.13 -3.16 5.39
CA PRO A 20 -10.55 -3.87 6.52
C PRO A 20 -9.93 -5.20 6.13
N LEU A 21 -10.55 -5.91 5.20
CA LEU A 21 -10.01 -7.19 4.76
C LEU A 21 -8.67 -7.01 4.08
N ARG A 22 -8.56 -6.03 3.19
CA ARG A 22 -7.30 -5.79 2.51
C ARG A 22 -6.20 -5.33 3.47
N LEU A 23 -6.55 -4.53 4.47
CA LEU A 23 -5.58 -4.16 5.50
C LEU A 23 -5.10 -5.40 6.25
N ASN A 24 -6.01 -6.32 6.56
CA ASN A 24 -5.63 -7.55 7.23
C ASN A 24 -4.73 -8.42 6.36
N MET A 25 -4.99 -8.45 5.05
CA MET A 25 -4.12 -9.16 4.13
C MET A 25 -2.70 -8.60 4.16
N LEU A 26 -2.59 -7.28 4.13
CA LEU A 26 -1.28 -6.65 4.17
C LEU A 26 -0.56 -6.90 5.48
N LYS A 27 -1.29 -6.89 6.59
CA LYS A 27 -0.72 -7.17 7.88
C LYS A 27 -0.21 -8.61 7.97
N LEU A 28 -0.97 -9.54 7.40
CA LEU A 28 -0.53 -10.94 7.37
C LEU A 28 0.73 -11.11 6.54
N LEU A 29 0.79 -10.45 5.40
CA LEU A 29 1.98 -10.51 4.56
C LEU A 29 3.19 -9.88 5.24
N SER A 30 2.95 -8.83 6.01
CA SER A 30 4.02 -8.19 6.77
C SER A 30 4.61 -9.14 7.80
N ARG A 31 3.78 -9.92 8.46
CA ARG A 31 4.23 -10.84 9.50
C ARG A 31 4.86 -12.12 8.97
N ASN A 32 4.35 -12.60 7.85
CA ASN A 32 4.75 -13.91 7.34
C ASN A 32 5.70 -13.86 6.15
N LYS A 33 6.12 -12.67 5.77
CA LYS A 33 6.99 -12.42 4.61
C LYS A 33 6.33 -12.77 3.30
N GLN A 34 5.77 -13.95 3.17
CA GLN A 34 5.08 -14.38 1.97
C GLN A 34 4.02 -15.40 2.34
N LEU A 35 2.93 -15.42 1.59
CA LEU A 35 1.87 -16.39 1.75
C LEU A 35 1.31 -16.72 0.37
N ASN A 36 0.88 -17.97 0.20
CA ASN A 36 0.20 -18.30 -1.04
C ASN A 36 -1.29 -17.95 -0.92
N LEU A 37 -1.99 -18.02 -2.05
CA LEU A 37 -3.38 -17.65 -2.12
C LEU A 37 -4.25 -18.45 -1.15
N ASN A 38 -4.02 -19.75 -1.07
CA ASN A 38 -4.80 -20.61 -0.20
C ASN A 38 -4.58 -20.27 1.26
N GLU A 39 -3.35 -19.99 1.63
CA GLU A 39 -3.02 -19.61 3.00
C GLU A 39 -3.71 -18.33 3.41
N LEU A 40 -3.72 -17.35 2.51
CA LEU A 40 -4.40 -16.09 2.79
C LEU A 40 -5.89 -16.31 2.98
N ALA A 41 -6.51 -17.07 2.08
CA ALA A 41 -7.93 -17.34 2.16
C ALA A 41 -8.28 -18.07 3.44
N GLU A 42 -7.47 -19.03 3.81
CA GLU A 42 -7.72 -19.83 4.99
C GLU A 42 -7.59 -18.99 6.26
N GLN A 43 -6.53 -18.22 6.36
CA GLN A 43 -6.32 -17.40 7.57
C GLN A 43 -7.34 -16.31 7.73
N LEU A 44 -7.88 -15.81 6.64
CA LEU A 44 -8.89 -14.76 6.68
C LEU A 44 -10.32 -15.31 6.60
N ASN A 45 -10.43 -16.61 6.46
CA ASN A 45 -11.72 -17.29 6.41
C ASN A 45 -12.62 -16.77 5.29
N VAL A 46 -12.05 -16.66 4.11
CA VAL A 46 -12.78 -16.24 2.92
C VAL A 46 -12.45 -17.18 1.78
N THR A 47 -13.19 -17.06 0.68
CA THR A 47 -12.95 -17.92 -0.48
C THR A 47 -11.74 -17.46 -1.27
N ASN A 48 -11.17 -18.38 -2.04
CA ASN A 48 -10.07 -18.03 -2.95
C ASN A 48 -10.50 -16.99 -3.97
N GLY A 49 -11.75 -17.06 -4.42
CA GLY A 49 -12.25 -16.09 -5.37
C GLY A 49 -12.30 -14.68 -4.80
N ALA A 50 -12.73 -14.55 -3.55
CA ALA A 50 -12.75 -13.25 -2.89
C ALA A 50 -11.34 -12.71 -2.71
N ILE A 51 -10.41 -13.58 -2.28
CA ILE A 51 -9.02 -13.17 -2.10
C ILE A 51 -8.43 -12.72 -3.44
N SER A 52 -8.73 -13.42 -4.53
CA SER A 52 -8.19 -13.06 -5.83
C SER A 52 -8.61 -11.66 -6.26
N GLN A 53 -9.85 -11.28 -5.99
CA GLN A 53 -10.32 -9.95 -6.31
C GLN A 53 -9.60 -8.89 -5.51
N HIS A 54 -9.42 -9.14 -4.22
CA HIS A 54 -8.71 -8.20 -3.36
C HIS A 54 -7.23 -8.10 -3.72
N LEU A 55 -6.63 -9.23 -4.11
CA LEU A 55 -5.24 -9.21 -4.55
C LEU A 55 -5.04 -8.34 -5.77
N LYS A 56 -6.01 -8.36 -6.69
CA LYS A 56 -5.92 -7.52 -7.87
C LYS A 56 -5.90 -6.05 -7.51
N VAL A 57 -6.75 -5.64 -6.56
CA VAL A 57 -6.77 -4.26 -6.10
C VAL A 57 -5.43 -3.87 -5.49
N LEU A 58 -4.85 -4.76 -4.69
CA LEU A 58 -3.55 -4.50 -4.06
C LEU A 58 -2.42 -4.44 -5.08
N LEU A 59 -2.49 -5.29 -6.10
CA LEU A 59 -1.51 -5.26 -7.19
C LEU A 59 -1.60 -3.96 -7.98
N ASP A 60 -2.83 -3.54 -8.29
CA ASP A 60 -3.03 -2.30 -9.04
C ASP A 60 -2.51 -1.09 -8.28
N ALA A 61 -2.56 -1.14 -6.96
CA ALA A 61 -2.03 -0.07 -6.12
C ALA A 61 -0.53 -0.23 -5.85
N ASP A 62 0.08 -1.26 -6.40
CA ASP A 62 1.52 -1.52 -6.27
C ASP A 62 1.94 -1.73 -4.82
N LEU A 63 1.09 -2.39 -4.05
CA LEU A 63 1.34 -2.68 -2.64
C LEU A 63 1.94 -4.05 -2.43
N ILE A 64 1.68 -4.97 -3.32
CA ILE A 64 2.16 -6.34 -3.23
C ILE A 64 2.77 -6.76 -4.55
N ASP A 65 3.50 -7.84 -4.51
CA ASP A 65 4.02 -8.48 -5.70
C ASP A 65 3.62 -9.94 -5.64
N ILE A 66 3.56 -10.58 -6.79
CA ILE A 66 3.17 -11.98 -6.89
C ILE A 66 4.21 -12.71 -7.73
N SER A 67 4.67 -13.84 -7.22
CA SER A 67 5.49 -14.72 -8.01
C SER A 67 4.80 -16.07 -8.11
N TYR A 68 5.23 -16.87 -9.06
CA TYR A 68 4.65 -18.17 -9.28
C TYR A 68 5.70 -19.22 -9.03
N THR A 69 5.34 -20.24 -8.26
CA THR A 69 6.25 -21.36 -8.02
C THR A 69 5.59 -22.63 -8.50
N SER A 70 6.42 -23.56 -8.96
CA SER A 70 5.93 -24.88 -9.37
C SER A 70 5.63 -25.68 -8.12
N GLY A 71 4.47 -26.31 -8.11
CA GLY A 71 4.09 -27.18 -7.03
C GLY A 71 3.69 -28.53 -7.58
N LYS A 72 3.38 -29.45 -6.69
CA LYS A 72 2.97 -30.78 -7.09
C LYS A 72 1.68 -30.79 -7.89
N ARG A 73 0.87 -29.74 -7.74
CA ARG A 73 -0.42 -29.63 -8.41
C ARG A 73 -0.50 -28.41 -9.30
N GLY A 74 0.62 -28.03 -9.90
CA GLY A 74 0.68 -26.87 -10.75
C GLY A 74 1.33 -25.70 -10.05
N SER A 75 1.24 -24.52 -10.64
CA SER A 75 1.88 -23.35 -10.08
C SER A 75 1.07 -22.75 -8.95
N GLN A 76 1.76 -22.21 -7.98
CA GLN A 76 1.15 -21.52 -6.87
C GLN A 76 1.48 -20.03 -6.95
N LYS A 77 0.52 -19.21 -6.57
CA LYS A 77 0.74 -17.78 -6.47
C LYS A 77 1.25 -17.45 -5.07
N ILE A 78 2.44 -16.87 -5.02
CA ILE A 78 3.04 -16.45 -3.76
C ILE A 78 2.99 -14.94 -3.69
N CYS A 79 2.42 -14.42 -2.62
CA CYS A 79 2.22 -12.98 -2.45
C CYS A 79 3.22 -12.41 -1.48
N PHE A 80 3.76 -11.25 -1.81
CA PHE A 80 4.73 -10.54 -0.99
C PHE A 80 4.30 -9.12 -0.78
N LEU A 81 4.57 -8.60 0.40
CA LEU A 81 4.39 -7.17 0.64
C LEU A 81 5.54 -6.42 -0.04
N LYS A 82 5.18 -5.43 -0.84
CA LYS A 82 6.16 -4.66 -1.57
C LYS A 82 6.61 -3.44 -0.79
N GLU A 83 5.68 -2.79 -0.11
CA GLU A 83 5.96 -1.58 0.63
C GLU A 83 5.04 -1.52 1.83
N HIS A 84 5.51 -0.98 2.93
CA HIS A 84 4.71 -0.93 4.15
C HIS A 84 4.64 0.47 4.75
N LYS A 85 5.34 1.43 4.19
CA LYS A 85 5.29 2.82 4.65
C LYS A 85 5.11 3.73 3.47
N PHE A 86 4.23 4.71 3.62
CA PHE A 86 3.90 5.62 2.54
C PHE A 86 3.89 7.05 3.04
N LEU A 87 4.40 7.94 2.22
CA LEU A 87 4.27 9.37 2.45
C LEU A 87 3.45 9.92 1.30
N ILE A 88 2.31 10.52 1.63
CA ILE A 88 1.44 11.11 0.62
C ILE A 88 1.64 12.61 0.67
N ASP A 89 2.10 13.15 -0.45
CA ASP A 89 2.31 14.59 -0.58
C ASP A 89 1.22 15.14 -1.47
N ILE A 90 0.34 15.94 -0.89
CA ILE A 90 -0.80 16.49 -1.62
C ILE A 90 -0.59 17.92 -2.06
N LEU A 91 0.64 18.39 -2.02
CA LEU A 91 0.94 19.70 -2.54
C LEU A 91 0.64 19.74 -4.03
N SER A 92 0.15 20.87 -4.47
CA SER A 92 -0.16 21.05 -5.87
C SER A 92 1.10 20.88 -6.72
N GLU A 93 0.94 20.28 -7.89
CA GLU A 93 2.03 20.13 -8.82
C GLU A 93 2.21 21.44 -9.57
N VAL A 94 2.93 22.37 -8.97
CA VAL A 94 3.19 23.66 -9.58
C VAL A 94 4.68 23.74 -9.91
N GLU A 95 5.01 24.73 -10.74
CA GLU A 95 6.40 24.93 -11.07
C GLU A 95 7.22 25.18 -9.82
N PRO A 96 8.45 24.71 -9.76
CA PRO A 96 9.29 24.91 -8.58
C PRO A 96 9.38 26.36 -8.14
N ASP A 97 9.38 27.28 -9.08
CA ASP A 97 9.42 28.71 -8.73
C ASP A 97 8.23 29.11 -7.90
N ASN A 98 7.07 28.61 -8.24
CA ASN A 98 5.86 28.93 -7.47
C ASN A 98 5.91 28.31 -6.09
N MET A 99 6.51 27.17 -5.98
CA MET A 99 6.62 26.51 -4.68
C MET A 99 7.47 27.31 -3.72
N TYR A 100 8.48 27.98 -4.23
CA TYR A 100 9.36 28.76 -3.36
C TYR A 100 8.70 30.01 -2.84
N GLN A 101 7.61 30.39 -3.44
CA GLN A 101 6.89 31.56 -2.99
C GLN A 101 5.97 31.27 -1.81
N ILE A 102 5.78 30.01 -1.52
CA ILE A 102 4.96 29.60 -0.40
C ILE A 102 5.88 29.50 0.80
N GLU A 103 5.88 30.54 1.59
CA GLU A 103 6.72 30.55 2.75
C GLU A 103 5.96 30.10 3.96
N ILE A 104 6.54 29.19 4.68
CA ILE A 104 5.94 28.69 5.90
C ILE A 104 6.68 29.35 7.04
N PRO A 105 6.00 30.11 7.89
CA PRO A 105 6.64 30.73 9.04
C PRO A 105 7.31 29.68 9.88
N ILE A 106 8.54 29.93 10.22
CA ILE A 106 9.34 28.96 10.95
C ILE A 106 8.71 28.59 12.27
N GLY A 107 8.12 29.56 12.94
CA GLY A 107 7.48 29.29 14.20
C GLY A 107 6.34 28.31 14.08
N SER A 108 5.48 28.49 13.09
CA SER A 108 4.39 27.56 12.87
C SER A 108 4.90 26.21 12.53
N TYR A 109 5.91 26.17 11.75
CA TYR A 109 6.46 24.93 11.29
C TYR A 109 7.01 24.13 12.44
N THR A 110 7.72 24.78 13.33
CA THR A 110 8.26 24.10 14.47
C THR A 110 7.19 23.57 15.38
N GLU A 111 6.14 24.30 15.54
CA GLU A 111 5.10 23.89 16.45
C GLU A 111 4.52 22.58 16.08
N TYR A 112 4.28 22.35 14.76
CA TYR A 112 3.63 21.16 14.47
C TYR A 112 4.54 19.99 14.35
N GLN A 113 5.78 20.17 14.44
CA GLN A 113 6.65 19.05 14.53
C GLN A 113 6.63 18.37 15.86
N VAL A 114 6.02 19.01 16.78
CA VAL A 114 6.01 18.47 18.10
C VAL A 114 5.17 17.25 18.22
N TYR A 115 4.25 17.18 17.38
CA TYR A 115 3.48 16.06 17.48
C TYR A 115 3.68 15.09 16.85
N PRO A 116 3.71 14.75 16.93
CA PRO A 116 3.77 13.83 17.08
C PRO A 116 4.23 13.21 17.87
N THR A 117 4.22 13.37 18.22
CA THR A 117 4.72 12.98 18.79
C THR A 117 4.85 12.50 18.98
#